data_a4255141be8582e885661dd56bdfbf2c
#
_entry.id   a4255141be8582e885661dd56bdfbf2c
#
_cell.length_a   1.000
_cell.length_b   1.000
_cell.length_c   1.000
_cell.angle_alpha   90.00
_cell.angle_beta   90.00
_cell.angle_gamma   90.00
#
_symmetry.space_group_name_H-M   'P 1'
#
loop_
_entity.id
_entity.type
_entity.pdbx_description
1 polymer ?
#
loop_
_entity_poly.entity_id
_entity_poly.type
_entity_poly.pdbx_seq_one_letter_code
_entity_poly.pdbx_strand_id
1 'polypeptide(L)'
;MIITVYIIPVSQNDKNGKFTDRFNSRVTFPVNNVSGETIAFGGRIIRESKLAKYINSPETEFYKKGNMIFNLDKAKDSRSDTDEVLIVEGY
;
A
#
# COMPACT_ATOMS: atom_id res chain seq x y z
N MET A 1 -25.25 8.05 9.02
CA MET A 1 -23.85 8.04 8.54
C MET A 1 -23.34 6.61 8.55
N ILE A 2 -22.77 6.16 7.44
CA ILE A 2 -22.16 4.83 7.35
C ILE A 2 -20.65 5.00 7.54
N ILE A 3 -20.09 4.28 8.50
CA ILE A 3 -18.65 4.27 8.74
C ILE A 3 -18.09 2.94 8.25
N THR A 4 -17.16 3.00 7.32
CA THR A 4 -16.43 1.82 6.84
C THR A 4 -15.08 1.76 7.53
N VAL A 5 -14.77 0.61 8.13
CA VAL A 5 -13.50 0.38 8.83
C VAL A 5 -12.74 -0.72 8.10
N TYR A 6 -11.49 -0.44 7.72
CA TYR A 6 -10.58 -1.41 7.13
C TYR A 6 -9.57 -1.86 8.17
N ILE A 7 -9.33 -3.16 8.26
CA ILE A 7 -8.30 -3.73 9.12
C ILE A 7 -7.12 -4.12 8.23
N ILE A 8 -5.96 -3.51 8.48
CA ILE A 8 -4.75 -3.73 7.70
C ILE A 8 -3.72 -4.42 8.60
N PRO A 9 -3.42 -5.71 8.37
CA PRO A 9 -2.41 -6.40 9.18
C PRO A 9 -1.02 -5.80 8.95
N VAL A 10 -0.32 -5.47 10.04
CA VAL A 10 1.07 -4.99 10.00
C VAL A 10 2.04 -5.91 10.71
N SER A 11 1.54 -6.93 11.40
CA SER A 11 2.34 -7.97 12.05
C SER A 11 2.29 -9.25 11.24
N GLN A 12 3.35 -10.03 11.32
CA GLN A 12 3.42 -11.34 10.70
C GLN A 12 4.13 -12.33 11.63
N ASN A 13 3.86 -13.62 11.45
CA ASN A 13 4.56 -14.67 12.17
C ASN A 13 5.84 -15.06 11.44
N ASP A 14 6.91 -15.28 12.19
CA ASP A 14 8.13 -15.90 11.67
C ASP A 14 8.03 -17.44 11.71
N LYS A 15 9.14 -18.11 11.36
CA LYS A 15 9.23 -19.59 11.37
C LYS A 15 8.88 -20.22 12.71
N ASN A 16 9.07 -19.50 13.81
CA ASN A 16 8.88 -19.98 15.17
C ASN A 16 7.53 -19.56 15.76
N GLY A 17 6.67 -18.95 14.94
CA GLY A 17 5.39 -18.45 15.39
C GLY A 17 5.45 -17.13 16.15
N LYS A 18 6.61 -16.47 16.18
CA LYS A 18 6.78 -15.18 16.83
C LYS A 18 6.25 -14.07 15.94
N PHE A 19 5.51 -13.12 16.53
CA PHE A 19 5.04 -11.94 15.82
C PHE A 19 6.18 -10.97 15.55
N THR A 20 6.28 -10.50 14.33
CA THR A 20 7.23 -9.46 13.91
C THR A 20 6.51 -8.40 13.11
N ASP A 21 7.10 -7.19 13.06
CA ASP A 21 6.60 -6.13 12.19
C ASP A 21 6.90 -6.50 10.73
N ARG A 22 5.86 -6.54 9.90
CA ARG A 22 6.01 -6.81 8.47
C ARG A 22 6.87 -5.77 7.77
N PHE A 23 6.83 -4.51 8.21
CA PHE A 23 7.53 -3.39 7.58
C PHE A 23 8.79 -2.96 8.32
N ASN A 24 9.41 -3.89 9.04
CA ASN A 24 10.65 -3.62 9.77
C ASN A 24 11.74 -3.05 8.85
N SER A 25 12.40 -1.99 9.32
CA SER A 25 13.46 -1.27 8.57
C SER A 25 12.99 -0.74 7.20
N ARG A 26 11.75 -0.29 7.13
CA ARG A 26 11.15 0.22 5.90
C ARG A 26 10.47 1.56 6.11
N VAL A 27 10.52 2.39 5.09
CA VAL A 27 9.62 3.55 5.00
C VAL A 27 8.30 3.03 4.44
N THR A 28 7.22 3.27 5.17
CA THR A 28 5.88 2.86 4.75
C THR A 28 5.14 3.99 4.07
N PHE A 29 4.28 3.65 3.14
CA PHE A 29 3.37 4.60 2.50
C PHE A 29 1.99 3.96 2.35
N PRO A 30 0.92 4.77 2.47
CA PRO A 30 -0.43 4.23 2.36
C PRO A 30 -0.79 3.90 0.93
N VAL A 31 -1.53 2.81 0.75
CA VAL A 31 -2.17 2.46 -0.51
C VAL A 31 -3.66 2.72 -0.35
N ASN A 32 -4.18 3.67 -1.11
CA ASN A 32 -5.56 4.09 -1.00
C ASN A 32 -6.40 3.53 -2.14
N ASN A 33 -7.69 3.31 -1.86
CA ASN A 33 -8.65 3.04 -2.91
C ASN A 33 -9.00 4.34 -3.66
N VAL A 34 -9.82 4.25 -4.69
CA VAL A 34 -10.17 5.40 -5.53
C VAL A 34 -10.93 6.49 -4.75
N SER A 35 -11.54 6.14 -3.64
CA SER A 35 -12.24 7.08 -2.75
C SER A 35 -11.32 7.77 -1.75
N GLY A 36 -10.03 7.43 -1.74
CA GLY A 36 -9.07 8.04 -0.82
C GLY A 36 -8.92 7.33 0.52
N GLU A 37 -9.56 6.18 0.70
CA GLU A 37 -9.46 5.42 1.95
C GLU A 37 -8.25 4.49 1.91
N THR A 38 -7.45 4.50 2.99
CA THR A 38 -6.28 3.64 3.10
C THR A 38 -6.71 2.20 3.36
N ILE A 39 -6.34 1.30 2.47
CA ILE A 39 -6.71 -0.12 2.53
C ILE A 39 -5.52 -1.06 2.65
N ALA A 40 -4.30 -0.54 2.51
CA ALA A 40 -3.07 -1.31 2.61
C ALA A 40 -1.89 -0.39 2.82
N PHE A 41 -0.70 -0.95 3.03
CA PHE A 41 0.56 -0.23 3.07
C PHE A 41 1.56 -0.88 2.13
N GLY A 42 2.40 -0.05 1.50
CA GLY A 42 3.62 -0.48 0.88
C GLY A 42 4.81 -0.09 1.76
N GLY A 43 5.93 -0.75 1.60
CA GLY A 43 7.13 -0.41 2.34
C GLY A 43 8.39 -0.60 1.50
N ARG A 44 9.25 0.43 1.49
CA ARG A 44 10.54 0.40 0.83
C ARG A 44 11.65 0.25 1.86
N ILE A 45 12.57 -0.68 1.63
CA ILE A 45 13.69 -0.87 2.53
C ILE A 45 14.61 0.36 2.54
N ILE A 46 15.08 0.76 3.72
CA ILE A 46 15.87 1.98 3.92
C ILE A 46 17.37 1.71 4.04
N ARG A 47 17.79 0.46 3.93
CA ARG A 47 19.20 0.06 3.99
C ARG A 47 19.48 -1.01 2.97
N GLU A 48 20.72 -1.20 2.59
CA GLU A 48 21.13 -2.31 1.73
C GLU A 48 20.84 -3.63 2.42
N SER A 49 20.20 -4.55 1.70
CA SER A 49 19.79 -5.84 2.21
C SER A 49 19.52 -6.78 1.05
N LYS A 50 19.61 -8.08 1.34
CA LYS A 50 19.19 -9.13 0.41
C LYS A 50 17.67 -9.31 0.36
N LEU A 51 16.95 -8.63 1.25
CA LEU A 51 15.50 -8.67 1.29
C LEU A 51 14.90 -7.89 0.13
N ALA A 52 13.64 -8.15 -0.15
CA ALA A 52 12.92 -7.44 -1.21
C ALA A 52 12.96 -5.92 -0.98
N LYS A 53 13.27 -5.17 -2.04
CA LYS A 53 13.34 -3.70 -1.98
C LYS A 53 12.01 -3.08 -1.60
N TYR A 54 10.92 -3.60 -2.17
CA TYR A 54 9.55 -3.19 -1.87
C TYR A 54 8.73 -4.39 -1.42
N ILE A 55 7.88 -4.17 -0.44
CA ILE A 55 6.84 -5.12 -0.06
C ILE A 55 5.53 -4.39 0.13
N ASN A 56 4.43 -5.13 0.02
CA ASN A 56 3.08 -4.62 0.24
C ASN A 56 2.42 -5.41 1.37
N SER A 57 1.35 -4.85 1.93
CA SER A 57 0.45 -5.61 2.78
C SER A 57 -0.02 -6.88 2.08
N PRO A 58 -0.32 -7.95 2.82
CA PRO A 58 -1.00 -9.11 2.22
C PRO A 58 -2.32 -8.67 1.61
N GLU A 59 -2.76 -9.35 0.56
CA GLU A 59 -4.08 -9.10 -0.01
C GLU A 59 -5.17 -9.41 1.00
N THR A 60 -6.22 -8.60 0.97
CA THR A 60 -7.42 -8.77 1.79
C THR A 60 -8.64 -8.72 0.89
N GLU A 61 -9.83 -8.85 1.47
CA GLU A 61 -11.08 -8.67 0.75
C GLU A 61 -11.16 -7.31 0.04
N PHE A 62 -10.59 -6.27 0.65
CA PHE A 62 -10.66 -4.90 0.15
C PHE A 62 -9.42 -4.47 -0.66
N TYR A 63 -8.32 -5.22 -0.55
CA TYR A 63 -7.09 -4.92 -1.25
C TYR A 63 -6.67 -6.09 -2.12
N LYS A 64 -6.89 -5.96 -3.42
CA LYS A 64 -6.45 -6.90 -4.46
C LYS A 64 -5.47 -6.19 -5.35
N LYS A 65 -4.21 -6.61 -5.32
CA LYS A 65 -3.11 -5.95 -6.01
C LYS A 65 -3.36 -5.80 -7.52
N GLY A 66 -3.96 -6.80 -8.14
CA GLY A 66 -4.29 -6.77 -9.56
C GLY A 66 -5.40 -5.81 -9.95
N ASN A 67 -6.16 -5.30 -8.99
CA ASN A 67 -7.30 -4.40 -9.20
C ASN A 67 -7.00 -2.96 -8.79
N MET A 68 -5.73 -2.65 -8.46
CA MET A 68 -5.37 -1.37 -7.87
C MET A 68 -4.40 -0.62 -8.76
N ILE A 69 -4.62 0.68 -8.85
CA ILE A 69 -3.64 1.63 -9.40
C ILE A 69 -3.25 2.56 -8.25
N PHE A 70 -1.98 2.54 -7.88
CA PHE A 70 -1.46 3.36 -6.79
C PHE A 70 -1.65 4.85 -7.12
N ASN A 71 -2.08 5.61 -6.11
CA ASN A 71 -2.25 7.06 -6.20
C ASN A 71 -3.36 7.54 -7.15
N LEU A 72 -4.24 6.66 -7.59
CA LEU A 72 -5.35 7.03 -8.49
C LEU A 72 -6.30 8.05 -7.86
N ASP A 73 -6.55 7.93 -6.54
CA ASP A 73 -7.39 8.85 -5.80
C ASP A 73 -6.91 10.30 -5.92
N LYS A 74 -5.60 10.50 -5.81
CA LYS A 74 -4.99 11.83 -5.93
C LYS A 74 -4.92 12.30 -7.37
N ALA A 75 -4.64 11.41 -8.30
CA ALA A 75 -4.58 11.74 -9.72
C ALA A 75 -5.93 12.24 -10.24
N LYS A 76 -7.02 11.61 -9.84
CA LYS A 76 -8.36 12.04 -10.28
C LYS A 76 -8.74 13.41 -9.73
N ASP A 77 -8.28 13.75 -8.52
CA ASP A 77 -8.56 15.05 -7.92
C ASP A 77 -7.72 16.17 -8.54
N SER A 78 -6.55 15.84 -9.06
CA SER A 78 -5.61 16.80 -9.66
C SER A 78 -5.87 17.11 -11.13
N ARG A 79 -6.65 16.30 -11.82
CA ARG A 79 -6.83 16.41 -13.28
C ARG A 79 -7.62 17.64 -13.73
N SER A 80 -8.16 18.41 -12.80
CA SER A 80 -8.84 19.66 -13.12
C SER A 80 -7.95 20.68 -13.84
N ASP A 81 -6.62 20.58 -13.66
CA ASP A 81 -5.63 21.47 -14.26
C ASP A 81 -5.17 21.02 -15.64
N THR A 82 -5.22 19.73 -15.90
CA THR A 82 -4.87 19.14 -17.19
C THR A 82 -5.72 17.88 -17.42
N ASP A 83 -5.91 17.51 -18.69
CA ASP A 83 -6.59 16.27 -19.06
C ASP A 83 -5.59 15.10 -19.22
N GLU A 84 -4.34 15.30 -18.82
CA GLU A 84 -3.29 14.32 -18.97
C GLU A 84 -2.97 13.63 -17.66
N VAL A 85 -2.74 12.32 -17.71
CA VAL A 85 -2.33 11.50 -16.57
C VAL A 85 -1.12 10.69 -16.99
N LEU A 86 -0.05 10.76 -16.20
CA LEU A 86 1.14 9.95 -16.43
C LEU A 86 1.01 8.63 -15.66
N ILE A 87 1.10 7.53 -16.36
CA ILE A 87 1.08 6.19 -15.77
C ILE A 87 2.48 5.61 -15.85
N VAL A 88 3.03 5.22 -14.71
CA VAL A 88 4.35 4.61 -14.61
C VAL A 88 4.25 3.26 -13.93
N GLU A 89 5.20 2.37 -14.21
CA GLU A 89 5.28 1.08 -13.57
C GLU A 89 6.03 1.18 -12.24
N GLY A 90 5.47 0.53 -11.20
CA GLY A 90 6.04 0.52 -9.86
C GLY A 90 5.74 1.78 -9.05
N TYR A 91 6.39 1.84 -7.90
CA TYR A 91 6.21 2.99 -6.99
C TYR A 91 7.20 4.09 -7.24
#